data_042808fb8953ca3af842c5d8ca071eda
#
_entry.id   042808fb8953ca3af842c5d8ca071eda
#
_cell.length_a   1.000
_cell.length_b   1.000
_cell.length_c   1.000
_cell.angle_alpha   90.00
_cell.angle_beta   90.00
_cell.angle_gamma   90.00
#
_symmetry.space_group_name_H-M   'P 1'
#
loop_
_entity.id
_entity.type
_entity.pdbx_description
1 polymer ?
#
loop_
_entity_poly.entity_id
_entity_poly.type
_entity_poly.pdbx_seq_one_letter_code
_entity_poly.pdbx_strand_id
1 'polypeptide(L)'
;MSRIGLNPINLPEGVTVSVQGSNINVKGPKGELNQKFDPDFKISIDDNILTIKRPSEIKRHKSLHGLYRSLINNCVVGVSEGYELQLELIGVGYKASNQGNLLNLTLGYSHNIYFQVPCFIKYDIFFSISRNYNSLIF
;
A
#
# COMPACT_ATOMS: atom_id res chain seq x y z
N MET A 1 -20.13 2.54 16.50
CA MET A 1 -20.22 2.14 15.07
C MET A 1 -18.86 2.38 14.41
N SER A 2 -18.38 1.49 13.54
CA SER A 2 -17.15 1.77 12.77
C SER A 2 -17.49 2.71 11.62
N ARG A 3 -17.19 4.00 11.77
CA ARG A 3 -17.42 5.00 10.71
C ARG A 3 -16.64 4.68 9.44
N ILE A 4 -15.41 4.13 9.59
CA ILE A 4 -14.54 3.76 8.46
C ILE A 4 -15.14 2.63 7.64
N GLY A 5 -15.63 1.56 8.27
CA GLY A 5 -16.18 0.40 7.55
C GLY A 5 -17.45 0.71 6.74
N LEU A 6 -18.23 1.68 7.16
CA LEU A 6 -19.47 2.08 6.48
C LEU A 6 -19.25 3.02 5.28
N ASN A 7 -18.07 3.63 5.18
CA ASN A 7 -17.78 4.52 4.04
C ASN A 7 -17.64 3.69 2.77
N PRO A 8 -18.38 4.03 1.71
CA PRO A 8 -18.24 3.37 0.42
C PRO A 8 -16.84 3.61 -0.15
N ILE A 9 -16.40 2.73 -1.03
CA ILE A 9 -15.15 2.86 -1.79
C ILE A 9 -15.53 3.18 -3.22
N ASN A 10 -15.14 4.34 -3.71
CA ASN A 10 -15.32 4.71 -5.10
C ASN A 10 -14.26 4.03 -5.94
N LEU A 11 -14.66 3.39 -7.02
CA LEU A 11 -13.77 2.78 -7.99
C LEU A 11 -13.48 3.81 -9.10
N PRO A 12 -12.21 4.25 -9.26
CA PRO A 12 -11.86 5.16 -10.33
C PRO A 12 -11.97 4.48 -11.70
N GLU A 13 -12.05 5.26 -12.76
CA GLU A 13 -12.09 4.75 -14.12
C GLU A 13 -10.85 3.89 -14.44
N GLY A 14 -11.07 2.73 -15.06
CA GLY A 14 -10.01 1.78 -15.40
C GLY A 14 -9.66 0.77 -14.30
N VAL A 15 -10.31 0.82 -13.13
CA VAL A 15 -10.16 -0.20 -12.09
C VAL A 15 -11.32 -1.18 -12.16
N THR A 16 -11.00 -2.46 -12.31
CA THR A 16 -11.98 -3.55 -12.27
C THR A 16 -11.78 -4.40 -11.03
N VAL A 17 -12.88 -4.73 -10.38
CA VAL A 17 -12.87 -5.54 -9.16
C VAL A 17 -13.65 -6.81 -9.41
N SER A 18 -13.05 -7.96 -9.12
CA SER A 18 -13.70 -9.27 -9.15
C SER A 18 -13.60 -9.95 -7.80
N VAL A 19 -14.70 -10.52 -7.35
CA VAL A 19 -14.78 -11.22 -6.07
C VAL A 19 -14.95 -12.71 -6.35
N GLN A 20 -14.03 -13.52 -5.83
CA GLN A 20 -14.05 -14.98 -5.98
C GLN A 20 -13.97 -15.64 -4.59
N GLY A 21 -15.11 -16.02 -4.04
CA GLY A 21 -15.18 -16.61 -2.70
C GLY A 21 -14.61 -15.66 -1.64
N SER A 22 -13.49 -16.02 -1.05
CA SER A 22 -12.78 -15.24 -0.01
C SER A 22 -11.66 -14.34 -0.54
N ASN A 23 -11.51 -14.23 -1.85
CA ASN A 23 -10.49 -13.40 -2.46
C ASN A 23 -11.15 -12.29 -3.28
N ILE A 24 -10.65 -11.09 -3.12
CA ILE A 24 -10.96 -9.97 -3.98
C ILE A 24 -9.73 -9.68 -4.85
N ASN A 25 -9.95 -9.62 -6.13
CA ASN A 25 -8.93 -9.27 -7.11
C ASN A 25 -9.26 -7.87 -7.65
N VAL A 26 -8.31 -6.95 -7.51
CA VAL A 26 -8.41 -5.57 -7.97
C VAL A 26 -7.39 -5.36 -9.07
N LYS A 27 -7.86 -5.06 -10.28
CA LYS A 27 -7.02 -4.84 -11.45
C LYS A 27 -7.16 -3.40 -11.91
N GLY A 28 -6.03 -2.75 -12.16
CA GLY A 28 -5.97 -1.37 -12.61
C GLY A 28 -4.80 -1.11 -13.57
N PRO A 29 -4.58 0.14 -13.97
CA PRO A 29 -3.56 0.52 -14.94
C PRO A 29 -2.12 0.24 -14.47
N LYS A 30 -1.87 0.25 -13.15
CA LYS A 30 -0.53 0.01 -12.59
C LYS A 30 -0.27 -1.45 -12.21
N GLY A 31 -1.28 -2.31 -12.22
CA GLY A 31 -1.12 -3.73 -11.89
C GLY A 31 -2.37 -4.40 -11.37
N GLU A 32 -2.16 -5.55 -10.78
CA GLU A 32 -3.21 -6.40 -10.24
C GLU A 32 -2.82 -6.82 -8.82
N LEU A 33 -3.74 -6.66 -7.88
CA LEU A 33 -3.56 -7.02 -6.47
C LEU A 33 -4.67 -7.95 -6.00
N ASN A 34 -4.28 -8.97 -5.25
CA ASN A 34 -5.18 -9.93 -4.63
C ASN A 34 -5.19 -9.73 -3.12
N GLN A 35 -6.38 -9.60 -2.54
CA GLN A 35 -6.57 -9.49 -1.10
C GLN A 35 -7.52 -10.57 -0.60
N LYS A 36 -7.12 -11.29 0.45
CA LYS A 36 -7.97 -12.25 1.14
C LYS A 36 -8.82 -11.54 2.19
N PHE A 37 -10.07 -11.97 2.30
CA PHE A 37 -10.99 -11.53 3.34
C PHE A 37 -11.78 -12.72 3.89
N ASP A 38 -12.41 -12.54 5.04
CA ASP A 38 -13.20 -13.57 5.69
C ASP A 38 -14.50 -13.80 4.89
N PRO A 39 -14.88 -15.05 4.57
CA PRO A 39 -16.05 -15.38 3.76
C PRO A 39 -17.37 -14.91 4.36
N ASP A 40 -17.40 -14.60 5.66
CA ASP A 40 -18.60 -14.10 6.34
C ASP A 40 -19.01 -12.69 5.87
N PHE A 41 -18.08 -11.94 5.27
CA PHE A 41 -18.34 -10.60 4.76
C PHE A 41 -18.89 -10.63 3.34
N LYS A 42 -19.95 -9.84 3.12
CA LYS A 42 -20.54 -9.69 1.78
C LYS A 42 -20.04 -8.39 1.15
N ILE A 43 -19.50 -8.52 -0.05
CA ILE A 43 -19.04 -7.38 -0.86
C ILE A 43 -20.04 -7.20 -1.98
N SER A 44 -20.59 -6.00 -2.10
CA SER A 44 -21.45 -5.61 -3.23
C SER A 44 -20.77 -4.48 -4.01
N ILE A 45 -20.90 -4.53 -5.32
CA ILE A 45 -20.36 -3.54 -6.26
C ILE A 45 -21.56 -3.02 -7.05
N ASP A 46 -21.88 -1.76 -6.86
CA ASP A 46 -22.99 -1.07 -7.51
C ASP A 46 -22.46 0.21 -8.15
N ASP A 47 -22.59 0.39 -9.46
CA ASP A 47 -22.26 1.61 -10.21
C ASP A 47 -20.92 2.26 -9.80
N ASN A 48 -19.82 1.51 -9.84
CA ASN A 48 -18.47 1.95 -9.43
C ASN A 48 -18.32 2.27 -7.93
N ILE A 49 -19.24 1.82 -7.11
CA ILE A 49 -19.17 1.94 -5.65
C ILE A 49 -19.09 0.55 -5.03
N LEU A 50 -18.02 0.30 -4.29
CA LEU A 50 -17.84 -0.93 -3.55
C LEU A 50 -18.26 -0.73 -2.09
N THR A 51 -19.18 -1.57 -1.63
CA THR A 51 -19.64 -1.58 -0.24
C THR A 51 -19.41 -2.94 0.40
N ILE A 52 -19.02 -2.93 1.67
CA ILE A 52 -18.76 -4.15 2.45
C ILE A 52 -19.82 -4.23 3.54
N LYS A 53 -20.53 -5.37 3.60
CA LYS A 53 -21.53 -5.64 4.62
C LYS A 53 -21.01 -6.68 5.60
N ARG A 54 -21.09 -6.36 6.90
CA ARG A 54 -20.74 -7.30 7.98
C ARG A 54 -21.91 -8.21 8.33
N PRO A 55 -21.67 -9.47 8.76
CA PRO A 55 -22.73 -10.41 9.10
C PRO A 55 -23.39 -10.11 10.45
N SER A 56 -22.67 -9.51 11.39
CA SER A 56 -23.18 -9.23 12.74
C SER A 56 -22.51 -8.02 13.41
N GLU A 57 -23.08 -7.59 14.55
CA GLU A 57 -22.64 -6.46 15.38
C GLU A 57 -21.57 -6.84 16.43
N ILE A 58 -21.03 -8.06 16.38
CA ILE A 58 -19.99 -8.54 17.32
C ILE A 58 -18.72 -7.68 17.17
N LYS A 59 -18.00 -7.45 18.26
CA LYS A 59 -16.77 -6.62 18.31
C LYS A 59 -15.74 -7.07 17.25
N ARG A 60 -15.56 -8.38 17.06
CA ARG A 60 -14.68 -8.96 16.04
C ARG A 60 -15.07 -8.52 14.62
N HIS A 61 -16.36 -8.63 14.24
CA HIS A 61 -16.83 -8.25 12.91
C HIS A 61 -16.76 -6.74 12.68
N LYS A 62 -16.95 -5.94 13.73
CA LYS A 62 -16.75 -4.48 13.64
C LYS A 62 -15.29 -4.10 13.36
N SER A 63 -14.33 -4.76 14.01
CA SER A 63 -12.90 -4.49 13.78
C SER A 63 -12.45 -4.96 12.40
N LEU A 64 -12.84 -6.19 11.99
CA LEU A 64 -12.53 -6.72 10.68
C LEU A 64 -13.19 -5.93 9.53
N HIS A 65 -14.39 -5.40 9.75
CA HIS A 65 -15.07 -4.56 8.77
C HIS A 65 -14.25 -3.32 8.39
N GLY A 66 -13.74 -2.60 9.40
CA GLY A 66 -12.86 -1.45 9.16
C GLY A 66 -11.53 -1.83 8.52
N LEU A 67 -10.94 -2.97 8.94
CA LEU A 67 -9.70 -3.49 8.38
C LEU A 67 -9.86 -3.82 6.89
N TYR A 68 -10.84 -4.65 6.52
CA TYR A 68 -11.05 -5.05 5.13
C TYR A 68 -11.39 -3.87 4.23
N ARG A 69 -12.20 -2.93 4.72
CA ARG A 69 -12.46 -1.70 3.97
C ARG A 69 -11.18 -0.94 3.68
N SER A 70 -10.29 -0.78 4.66
CA SER A 70 -9.02 -0.07 4.48
C SER A 70 -8.08 -0.83 3.55
N LEU A 71 -7.96 -2.14 3.69
CA LEU A 71 -7.11 -2.96 2.80
C LEU A 71 -7.58 -2.92 1.35
N ILE A 72 -8.89 -3.05 1.10
CA ILE A 72 -9.44 -2.98 -0.26
C ILE A 72 -9.26 -1.59 -0.84
N ASN A 73 -9.49 -0.54 -0.05
CA ASN A 73 -9.24 0.84 -0.50
C ASN A 73 -7.77 1.05 -0.87
N ASN A 74 -6.85 0.51 -0.07
CA ASN A 74 -5.41 0.58 -0.38
C ASN A 74 -5.08 -0.17 -1.67
N CYS A 75 -5.71 -1.33 -1.93
CA CYS A 75 -5.55 -2.03 -3.20
C CYS A 75 -6.05 -1.18 -4.37
N VAL A 76 -7.22 -0.55 -4.25
CA VAL A 76 -7.79 0.32 -5.30
C VAL A 76 -6.87 1.50 -5.60
N VAL A 77 -6.41 2.22 -4.58
CA VAL A 77 -5.46 3.34 -4.74
C VAL A 77 -4.14 2.85 -5.32
N GLY A 78 -3.63 1.71 -4.84
CA GLY A 78 -2.36 1.14 -5.30
C GLY A 78 -2.35 0.77 -6.78
N VAL A 79 -3.45 0.22 -7.32
CA VAL A 79 -3.53 -0.15 -8.75
C VAL A 79 -3.92 1.02 -9.66
N SER A 80 -4.50 2.10 -9.11
CA SER A 80 -4.87 3.30 -9.87
C SER A 80 -3.74 4.34 -9.88
N GLU A 81 -3.49 4.98 -8.77
CA GLU A 81 -2.51 6.05 -8.61
C GLU A 81 -1.12 5.53 -8.24
N GLY A 82 -1.08 4.44 -7.47
CA GLY A 82 0.11 3.89 -6.84
C GLY A 82 0.46 4.63 -5.54
N TYR A 83 1.46 4.09 -4.85
CA TYR A 83 2.01 4.73 -3.66
C TYR A 83 3.43 5.20 -3.94
N GLU A 84 3.74 6.39 -3.46
CA GLU A 84 5.07 6.97 -3.48
C GLU A 84 5.42 7.43 -2.07
N LEU A 85 6.62 7.07 -1.61
CA LEU A 85 7.14 7.46 -0.31
C LEU A 85 8.49 8.13 -0.50
N GLN A 86 8.61 9.37 -0.08
CA GLN A 86 9.86 10.10 -0.07
C GLN A 86 10.46 10.08 1.33
N LEU A 87 11.69 9.62 1.44
CA LEU A 87 12.45 9.56 2.68
C LEU A 87 13.71 10.43 2.57
N GLU A 88 13.93 11.28 3.56
CA GLU A 88 15.11 12.11 3.66
C GLU A 88 16.06 11.58 4.73
N LEU A 89 17.34 11.43 4.39
CA LEU A 89 18.38 11.05 5.34
C LEU A 89 19.03 12.30 5.92
N ILE A 90 18.81 12.55 7.20
CA ILE A 90 19.35 13.69 7.91
C ILE A 90 20.37 13.21 8.93
N GLY A 91 21.65 13.51 8.71
CA GLY A 91 22.73 13.15 9.63
C GLY A 91 24.12 13.32 9.04
N VAL A 92 25.09 13.61 9.88
CA VAL A 92 26.48 13.75 9.47
C VAL A 92 27.04 12.39 9.05
N GLY A 93 27.52 12.29 7.81
CA GLY A 93 28.08 11.05 7.28
C GLY A 93 27.05 10.00 6.85
N TYR A 94 25.75 10.29 6.91
CA TYR A 94 24.71 9.39 6.39
C TYR A 94 24.77 9.37 4.88
N LYS A 95 24.76 8.17 4.31
CA LYS A 95 24.83 7.96 2.86
C LYS A 95 23.90 6.83 2.46
N ALA A 96 23.29 6.96 1.30
CA ALA A 96 22.58 5.89 0.61
C ALA A 96 23.27 5.63 -0.72
N SER A 97 23.43 4.39 -1.10
CA SER A 97 23.93 3.99 -2.41
C SER A 97 23.16 2.79 -2.92
N ASN A 98 23.00 2.74 -4.22
CA ASN A 98 22.23 1.71 -4.90
C ASN A 98 23.18 0.80 -5.71
N GLN A 99 23.01 -0.51 -5.57
CA GLN A 99 23.68 -1.52 -6.40
C GLN A 99 22.63 -2.51 -6.92
N GLY A 100 21.98 -2.16 -8.02
CA GLY A 100 20.86 -2.97 -8.55
C GLY A 100 19.66 -2.95 -7.58
N ASN A 101 19.28 -4.10 -7.05
CA ASN A 101 18.19 -4.24 -6.08
C ASN A 101 18.64 -4.16 -4.61
N LEU A 102 19.92 -3.84 -4.39
CA LEU A 102 20.50 -3.76 -3.06
C LEU A 102 20.71 -2.30 -2.67
N LEU A 103 19.97 -1.84 -1.69
CA LEU A 103 20.12 -0.53 -1.08
C LEU A 103 21.13 -0.63 0.08
N ASN A 104 22.23 0.07 -0.05
CA ASN A 104 23.26 0.16 0.99
C ASN A 104 23.13 1.51 1.72
N LEU A 105 22.90 1.44 3.03
CA LEU A 105 22.71 2.57 3.91
C LEU A 105 23.84 2.65 4.94
N THR A 106 24.51 3.79 4.98
CA THR A 106 25.47 4.12 6.04
C THR A 106 24.79 5.13 6.97
N LEU A 107 24.42 4.69 8.17
CA LEU A 107 23.60 5.46 9.12
C LEU A 107 24.30 5.66 10.47
N GLY A 108 25.63 5.78 10.46
CA GLY A 108 26.41 6.01 11.69
C GLY A 108 26.65 4.77 12.55
N TYR A 109 26.23 3.61 12.11
CA TYR A 109 26.60 2.32 12.74
C TYR A 109 28.01 1.90 12.33
N SER A 110 28.63 0.99 13.09
CA SER A 110 29.95 0.40 12.78
C SER A 110 29.94 -0.48 11.51
N HIS A 111 28.76 -0.83 11.00
CA HIS A 111 28.55 -1.61 9.78
C HIS A 111 27.51 -0.96 8.88
N ASN A 112 27.60 -1.22 7.60
CA ASN A 112 26.60 -0.80 6.64
C ASN A 112 25.34 -1.67 6.72
N ILE A 113 24.19 -1.06 6.49
CA ILE A 113 22.91 -1.76 6.42
C ILE A 113 22.61 -2.04 4.95
N TYR A 114 22.42 -3.31 4.62
CA TYR A 114 22.02 -3.74 3.29
C TYR A 114 20.57 -4.14 3.28
N PHE A 115 19.78 -3.48 2.47
CA PHE A 115 18.37 -3.78 2.30
C PHE A 115 18.11 -4.24 0.87
N GLN A 116 17.62 -5.47 0.73
CA GLN A 116 17.22 -6.01 -0.57
C GLN A 116 15.80 -5.54 -0.88
N VAL A 117 15.68 -4.67 -1.88
CA VAL A 117 14.39 -4.15 -2.32
C VAL A 117 13.70 -5.20 -3.20
N PRO A 118 12.45 -5.56 -2.92
CA PRO A 118 11.68 -6.44 -3.78
C PRO A 118 11.56 -5.90 -5.21
N CYS A 119 11.59 -6.77 -6.20
CA CYS A 119 11.64 -6.39 -7.63
C CYS A 119 10.39 -5.63 -8.12
N PHE A 120 9.29 -5.65 -7.37
CA PHE A 120 8.08 -4.91 -7.68
C PHE A 120 8.06 -3.47 -7.12
N ILE A 121 9.07 -3.09 -6.32
CA ILE A 121 9.24 -1.72 -5.82
C ILE A 121 10.29 -1.03 -6.68
N LYS A 122 9.94 0.10 -7.27
CA LYS A 122 10.88 1.00 -7.93
C LYS A 122 11.34 2.03 -6.90
N TYR A 123 12.62 2.29 -6.86
CA TYR A 123 13.19 3.31 -5.98
C TYR A 123 14.33 4.04 -6.68
N ASP A 124 14.46 5.32 -6.38
CA ASP A 124 15.52 6.16 -6.89
C ASP A 124 16.18 6.93 -5.74
N ILE A 125 17.48 7.17 -5.86
CA ILE A 125 18.23 7.95 -4.89
C ILE A 125 18.57 9.29 -5.51
N PHE A 126 17.99 10.36 -5.00
CA PHE A 126 18.29 11.72 -5.41
C PHE A 126 19.25 12.37 -4.42
N PHE A 127 20.33 12.96 -4.94
CA PHE A 127 21.24 13.77 -4.15
C PHE A 127 20.80 15.24 -4.24
N SER A 128 20.28 15.77 -3.16
CA SER A 128 20.04 17.22 -3.05
C SER A 128 21.38 17.95 -2.89
N ILE A 129 21.68 18.85 -3.81
CA ILE A 129 22.93 19.64 -3.80
C ILE A 129 22.95 20.69 -2.67
N SER A 130 21.79 21.02 -2.10
CA SER A 130 21.70 21.96 -0.98
C SER A 130 21.75 21.23 0.36
N ARG A 131 22.95 21.19 0.94
CA ARG A 131 23.24 20.78 2.32
C ARG A 131 23.15 19.28 2.64
N ASN A 132 23.98 18.43 2.01
CA ASN A 132 24.31 17.07 2.49
C ASN A 132 23.12 16.15 2.86
N TYR A 133 21.99 16.29 2.22
CA TYR A 133 20.83 15.43 2.42
C TYR A 133 20.63 14.52 1.21
N ASN A 134 20.44 13.23 1.47
CA ASN A 134 20.04 12.26 0.46
C ASN A 134 18.56 12.01 0.63
N SER A 135 17.74 12.18 -0.40
CA SER A 135 16.33 11.77 -0.40
C SER A 135 16.18 10.47 -1.17
N LEU A 136 15.39 9.57 -0.60
CA LEU A 136 14.99 8.29 -1.20
C LEU A 136 13.52 8.38 -1.58
N ILE A 137 13.19 7.99 -2.81
CA ILE A 137 11.81 7.86 -3.28
C ILE A 137 11.54 6.37 -3.53
N PHE A 138 10.46 5.85 -2.93
CA PHE A 138 9.98 4.48 -3.09
C PHE A 138 8.62 4.47 -3.79
#